data_5c578079491c9329cf0aa8ed50b47a38
#
_entry.id   5c578079491c9329cf0aa8ed50b47a38
#
_cell.length_a   1.000
_cell.length_b   1.000
_cell.length_c   1.000
_cell.angle_alpha   90.00
_cell.angle_beta   90.00
_cell.angle_gamma   90.00
#
_symmetry.space_group_name_H-M   'P 1'
#
loop_
_entity.id
_entity.type
_entity.pdbx_description
1 polymer ?
#
loop_
_entity_poly.entity_id
_entity_poly.type
_entity_poly.pdbx_seq_one_letter_code
_entity_poly.pdbx_strand_id
1 'polypeptide(L)'
;YAVLAAIQSDLYCKGVTSSSKQGDKAILSILEACNCKIEPKQEGYLIHKSELTATEIDLADCPDLGPVLNVLGMYAKGTTRIYHAARLRYKESDRIAAMEEELKKFHTDITTTEDEIFIKGKPTYCCEQELSGHTDHRIVMSMTVAALCSETPVTINGAECINKSYPNFFEDIQSIGGRIEVLEP
;
A
#
# COMPACT_ATOMS: atom_id res chain seq x y z
N TYR A 1 -3.73 -1.86 5.92
CA TYR A 1 -3.91 -1.12 7.18
C TYR A 1 -2.59 -0.60 7.72
N ALA A 2 -1.53 -1.44 7.85
CA ALA A 2 -0.27 -1.02 8.45
C ALA A 2 0.39 0.17 7.72
N VAL A 3 0.39 0.18 6.40
CA VAL A 3 0.88 1.31 5.59
C VAL A 3 -0.01 2.53 5.75
N LEU A 4 -1.34 2.36 5.74
CA LEU A 4 -2.30 3.45 5.99
C LEU A 4 -2.03 4.10 7.35
N ALA A 5 -1.81 3.29 8.39
CA ALA A 5 -1.46 3.78 9.72
C ALA A 5 -0.16 4.60 9.71
N ALA A 6 0.90 4.06 9.14
CA ALA A 6 2.20 4.72 9.08
C ALA A 6 2.16 6.09 8.40
N ILE A 7 1.29 6.28 7.40
CA ILE A 7 1.15 7.53 6.63
C ILE A 7 0.15 8.49 7.28
N GLN A 8 -1.02 8.00 7.72
CA GLN A 8 -2.18 8.87 7.98
C GLN A 8 -2.52 9.07 9.44
N SER A 9 -2.57 8.00 10.24
CA SER A 9 -2.98 8.08 11.65
C SER A 9 -2.63 6.82 12.42
N ASP A 10 -2.47 6.93 13.72
CA ASP A 10 -2.22 5.78 14.58
C ASP A 10 -3.32 4.72 14.46
N LEU A 11 -2.93 3.45 14.34
CA LEU A 11 -3.88 2.33 14.24
C LEU A 11 -3.37 1.11 15.01
N TYR A 12 -4.25 0.49 15.80
CA TYR A 12 -3.98 -0.78 16.44
C TYR A 12 -4.37 -1.95 15.53
N CYS A 13 -3.36 -2.58 14.92
CA CYS A 13 -3.52 -3.74 14.04
C CYS A 13 -3.49 -5.02 14.88
N LYS A 14 -4.65 -5.64 15.11
CA LYS A 14 -4.79 -6.92 15.81
C LYS A 14 -4.53 -8.12 14.90
N GLY A 15 -4.20 -9.26 15.50
CA GLY A 15 -4.03 -10.53 14.80
C GLY A 15 -2.67 -10.72 14.14
N VAL A 16 -1.84 -9.68 14.05
CA VAL A 16 -0.46 -9.81 13.59
C VAL A 16 0.41 -10.23 14.78
N THR A 17 1.04 -11.39 14.69
CA THR A 17 1.88 -11.92 15.77
C THR A 17 3.32 -12.14 15.30
N SER A 18 4.28 -11.97 16.21
CA SER A 18 5.70 -12.23 15.92
C SER A 18 5.96 -13.70 15.54
N SER A 19 5.12 -14.62 16.01
CA SER A 19 5.20 -16.05 15.71
C SER A 19 4.59 -16.46 14.38
N SER A 20 3.94 -15.55 13.65
CA SER A 20 3.36 -15.84 12.34
C SER A 20 4.43 -16.39 11.39
N LYS A 21 4.07 -17.43 10.63
CA LYS A 21 4.91 -18.01 9.57
C LYS A 21 4.64 -17.40 8.19
N GLN A 22 3.70 -16.47 8.08
CA GLN A 22 3.39 -15.81 6.82
C GLN A 22 4.47 -14.80 6.44
N GLY A 23 4.88 -14.78 5.18
CA GLY A 23 5.89 -13.84 4.66
C GLY A 23 5.46 -12.38 4.84
N ASP A 24 4.18 -12.09 4.74
CA ASP A 24 3.62 -10.73 4.84
C ASP A 24 3.83 -10.07 6.22
N LYS A 25 4.23 -10.82 7.26
CA LYS A 25 4.67 -10.22 8.54
C LYS A 25 5.92 -9.33 8.37
N ALA A 26 6.64 -9.47 7.27
CA ALA A 26 7.76 -8.61 6.90
C ALA A 26 7.37 -7.12 6.86
N ILE A 27 6.08 -6.81 6.73
CA ILE A 27 5.59 -5.42 6.78
C ILE A 27 6.06 -4.69 8.04
N LEU A 28 6.17 -5.35 9.19
CA LEU A 28 6.60 -4.71 10.43
C LEU A 28 8.06 -4.25 10.35
N SER A 29 8.96 -5.15 9.94
CA SER A 29 10.38 -4.81 9.79
C SER A 29 10.64 -3.81 8.67
N ILE A 30 9.86 -3.86 7.59
CA ILE A 30 9.93 -2.88 6.50
C ILE A 30 9.50 -1.49 7.00
N LEU A 31 8.41 -1.39 7.76
CA LEU A 31 7.98 -0.13 8.34
C LEU A 31 9.00 0.44 9.33
N GLU A 32 9.60 -0.41 10.19
CA GLU A 32 10.67 -0.01 11.10
C GLU A 32 11.91 0.50 10.33
N ALA A 33 12.29 -0.16 9.23
CA ALA A 33 13.37 0.29 8.35
C ALA A 33 13.05 1.65 7.68
N CYS A 34 11.76 1.94 7.46
CA CYS A 34 11.28 3.26 7.00
C CYS A 34 11.13 4.29 8.13
N ASN A 35 11.67 4.07 9.31
CA ASN A 35 11.57 4.95 10.48
C ASN A 35 10.14 5.07 11.04
N CYS A 36 9.26 4.10 10.80
CA CYS A 36 7.94 4.06 11.41
C CYS A 36 8.04 3.59 12.87
N LYS A 37 7.38 4.30 13.77
CA LYS A 37 7.27 3.88 15.16
C LYS A 37 6.21 2.80 15.31
N ILE A 38 6.60 1.63 15.84
CA ILE A 38 5.73 0.48 16.08
C ILE A 38 5.86 0.04 17.53
N GLU A 39 4.73 -0.14 18.20
CA GLU A 39 4.68 -0.62 19.58
C GLU A 39 4.01 -2.00 19.63
N PRO A 40 4.68 -3.05 20.12
CA PRO A 40 4.03 -4.33 20.35
C PRO A 40 2.97 -4.20 21.46
N LYS A 41 1.83 -4.85 21.24
CA LYS A 41 0.73 -4.96 22.19
C LYS A 41 0.36 -6.43 22.37
N GLN A 42 -0.53 -6.73 23.32
CA GLN A 42 -0.90 -8.10 23.68
C GLN A 42 -1.44 -8.92 22.50
N GLU A 43 -2.24 -8.31 21.61
CA GLU A 43 -2.91 -8.99 20.49
C GLU A 43 -2.47 -8.49 19.09
N GLY A 44 -1.34 -7.75 19.01
CA GLY A 44 -0.89 -7.18 17.75
C GLY A 44 0.08 -6.02 17.93
N TYR A 45 -0.02 -5.01 17.07
CA TYR A 45 0.89 -3.87 17.07
C TYR A 45 0.14 -2.56 16.92
N LEU A 46 0.51 -1.56 17.73
CA LEU A 46 0.13 -0.17 17.51
C LEU A 46 1.16 0.45 16.54
N ILE A 47 0.69 0.83 15.38
CA ILE A 47 1.49 1.48 14.34
C ILE A 47 1.17 2.96 14.38
N HIS A 48 2.20 3.80 14.53
CA HIS A 48 2.05 5.23 14.62
C HIS A 48 2.26 5.92 13.28
N LYS A 49 1.50 6.97 13.02
CA LYS A 49 1.85 7.92 11.98
C LYS A 49 3.28 8.42 12.20
N SER A 50 4.10 8.38 11.16
CA SER A 50 5.53 8.65 11.27
C SER A 50 6.06 9.44 10.07
N GLU A 51 7.15 10.17 10.26
CA GLU A 51 7.93 10.73 9.16
C GLU A 51 8.77 9.61 8.53
N LEU A 52 8.26 9.08 7.42
CA LEU A 52 8.86 7.93 6.76
C LEU A 52 10.09 8.32 5.96
N THR A 53 11.11 7.45 5.99
CA THR A 53 12.32 7.55 5.18
C THR A 53 12.41 6.39 4.20
N ALA A 54 12.89 6.69 2.99
CA ALA A 54 13.07 5.69 1.96
C ALA A 54 14.10 4.63 2.36
N THR A 55 13.89 3.39 1.91
CA THR A 55 14.78 2.27 2.16
C THR A 55 14.81 1.32 0.96
N GLU A 56 15.70 0.33 0.99
CA GLU A 56 15.67 -0.80 0.06
C GLU A 56 14.80 -1.93 0.62
N ILE A 57 13.92 -2.48 -0.22
CA ILE A 57 12.95 -3.51 0.15
C ILE A 57 13.13 -4.74 -0.74
N ASP A 58 13.40 -5.89 -0.12
CA ASP A 58 13.45 -7.18 -0.80
C ASP A 58 12.06 -7.84 -0.82
N LEU A 59 11.53 -8.12 -1.99
CA LEU A 59 10.22 -8.78 -2.17
C LEU A 59 10.30 -10.30 -2.33
N ALA A 60 11.48 -10.91 -2.28
CA ALA A 60 11.65 -12.35 -2.56
C ALA A 60 10.67 -13.23 -1.77
N ASP A 61 10.49 -12.93 -0.47
CA ASP A 61 9.67 -13.73 0.45
C ASP A 61 8.30 -13.12 0.77
N CYS A 62 8.02 -11.90 0.30
CA CYS A 62 6.75 -11.20 0.57
C CYS A 62 6.18 -10.47 -0.67
N PRO A 63 6.08 -11.13 -1.83
CA PRO A 63 5.68 -10.48 -3.08
C PRO A 63 4.28 -9.85 -3.01
N ASP A 64 3.40 -10.38 -2.20
CA ASP A 64 2.04 -9.89 -2.07
C ASP A 64 1.93 -8.52 -1.36
N LEU A 65 2.99 -8.09 -0.67
CA LEU A 65 3.12 -6.73 -0.15
C LEU A 65 3.50 -5.71 -1.23
N GLY A 66 4.01 -6.15 -2.38
CA GLY A 66 4.53 -5.26 -3.45
C GLY A 66 3.64 -4.04 -3.72
N PRO A 67 2.37 -4.20 -4.09
CA PRO A 67 1.52 -3.06 -4.42
C PRO A 67 1.41 -2.01 -3.29
N VAL A 68 1.16 -2.43 -2.05
CA VAL A 68 1.02 -1.48 -0.95
C VAL A 68 2.36 -0.86 -0.52
N LEU A 69 3.49 -1.54 -0.75
CA LEU A 69 4.83 -0.99 -0.51
C LEU A 69 5.21 0.10 -1.54
N ASN A 70 4.65 0.05 -2.75
CA ASN A 70 4.75 1.17 -3.68
C ASN A 70 4.09 2.44 -3.10
N VAL A 71 2.92 2.29 -2.46
CA VAL A 71 2.23 3.40 -1.78
C VAL A 71 3.06 3.89 -0.58
N LEU A 72 3.69 3.00 0.19
CA LEU A 72 4.62 3.40 1.25
C LEU A 72 5.76 4.26 0.70
N GLY A 73 6.35 3.84 -0.43
CA GLY A 73 7.42 4.57 -1.12
C GLY A 73 7.03 5.98 -1.56
N MET A 74 5.75 6.20 -1.93
CA MET A 74 5.26 7.55 -2.27
C MET A 74 5.47 8.54 -1.14
N TYR A 75 5.28 8.14 0.11
CA TYR A 75 5.31 9.01 1.28
C TYR A 75 6.63 8.97 2.05
N ALA A 76 7.56 8.11 1.66
CA ALA A 76 8.88 7.99 2.29
C ALA A 76 9.87 9.01 1.68
N LYS A 77 10.48 9.85 2.53
CA LYS A 77 11.45 10.85 2.09
C LYS A 77 12.70 10.20 1.49
N GLY A 78 12.99 10.49 0.24
CA GLY A 78 14.11 9.91 -0.51
C GLY A 78 13.62 9.03 -1.67
N THR A 79 14.44 8.10 -2.12
CA THR A 79 14.10 7.13 -3.18
C THR A 79 14.04 5.73 -2.60
N THR A 80 12.85 5.17 -2.54
CA THR A 80 12.64 3.75 -2.16
C THR A 80 12.97 2.88 -3.36
N ARG A 81 13.78 1.83 -3.14
CA ARG A 81 14.06 0.78 -4.10
C ARG A 81 13.39 -0.51 -3.65
N ILE A 82 12.55 -1.08 -4.49
CA ILE A 82 11.93 -2.40 -4.27
C ILE A 82 12.52 -3.34 -5.32
N TYR A 83 13.10 -4.45 -4.90
CA TYR A 83 13.79 -5.38 -5.78
C TYR A 83 13.35 -6.84 -5.54
N HIS A 84 13.77 -7.76 -6.39
CA HIS A 84 13.23 -9.12 -6.52
C HIS A 84 11.71 -9.11 -6.76
N ALA A 85 11.27 -8.16 -7.58
CA ALA A 85 9.87 -7.88 -7.85
C ALA A 85 9.33 -8.61 -9.09
N ALA A 86 10.16 -9.29 -9.90
CA ALA A 86 9.76 -9.92 -11.17
C ALA A 86 8.53 -10.84 -11.06
N ARG A 87 8.35 -11.51 -9.92
CA ARG A 87 7.17 -12.37 -9.67
C ARG A 87 5.84 -11.61 -9.68
N LEU A 88 5.86 -10.29 -9.46
CA LEU A 88 4.66 -9.44 -9.51
C LEU A 88 4.06 -9.35 -10.91
N ARG A 89 4.87 -9.56 -11.97
CA ARG A 89 4.40 -9.53 -13.36
C ARG A 89 3.49 -10.70 -13.72
N TYR A 90 3.56 -11.78 -12.95
CA TYR A 90 2.84 -13.04 -13.19
C TYR A 90 1.76 -13.31 -12.14
N LYS A 91 1.18 -12.25 -11.56
CA LYS A 91 0.05 -12.32 -10.61
C LYS A 91 -1.29 -12.17 -11.36
N GLU A 92 -2.36 -11.77 -10.68
CA GLU A 92 -3.68 -11.52 -11.28
C GLU A 92 -3.62 -10.44 -12.38
N SER A 93 -2.71 -9.50 -12.22
CA SER A 93 -2.30 -8.51 -13.22
C SER A 93 -0.78 -8.44 -13.27
N ASP A 94 -0.19 -7.75 -14.25
CA ASP A 94 1.18 -7.27 -14.12
C ASP A 94 1.19 -6.14 -13.09
N ARG A 95 1.41 -6.50 -11.80
CA ARG A 95 1.34 -5.56 -10.68
C ARG A 95 2.39 -4.46 -10.75
N ILE A 96 3.54 -4.70 -11.43
CA ILE A 96 4.55 -3.64 -11.61
C ILE A 96 4.00 -2.60 -12.58
N ALA A 97 3.51 -3.01 -13.75
CA ALA A 97 2.97 -2.11 -14.75
C ALA A 97 1.72 -1.38 -14.22
N ALA A 98 0.79 -2.09 -13.56
CA ALA A 98 -0.41 -1.52 -12.99
C ALA A 98 -0.09 -0.44 -11.94
N MET A 99 0.82 -0.72 -10.99
CA MET A 99 1.20 0.25 -9.98
C MET A 99 1.92 1.46 -10.58
N GLU A 100 2.79 1.27 -11.57
CA GLU A 100 3.45 2.37 -12.27
C GLU A 100 2.44 3.27 -12.97
N GLU A 101 1.47 2.69 -13.69
CA GLU A 101 0.42 3.43 -14.37
C GLU A 101 -0.43 4.25 -13.40
N GLU A 102 -0.94 3.61 -12.33
CA GLU A 102 -1.85 4.26 -11.40
C GLU A 102 -1.15 5.31 -10.52
N LEU A 103 0.07 5.05 -10.06
CA LEU A 103 0.80 6.02 -9.25
C LEU A 103 1.27 7.23 -10.04
N LYS A 104 1.49 7.12 -11.34
CA LYS A 104 1.76 8.27 -12.21
C LYS A 104 0.60 9.26 -12.25
N LYS A 105 -0.65 8.82 -12.05
CA LYS A 105 -1.83 9.69 -11.96
C LYS A 105 -1.80 10.60 -10.72
N PHE A 106 -1.07 10.21 -9.67
CA PHE A 106 -0.74 11.04 -8.51
C PHE A 106 0.50 11.93 -8.74
N HIS A 107 1.02 11.98 -9.95
CA HIS A 107 2.29 12.67 -10.25
C HIS A 107 3.47 12.14 -9.41
N THR A 108 3.47 10.83 -9.15
CA THR A 108 4.57 10.15 -8.46
C THR A 108 5.75 9.97 -9.41
N ASP A 109 6.95 10.29 -8.94
CA ASP A 109 8.20 9.98 -9.64
C ASP A 109 8.53 8.50 -9.40
N ILE A 110 8.04 7.66 -10.30
CA ILE A 110 8.19 6.20 -10.28
C ILE A 110 8.79 5.71 -11.60
N THR A 111 9.77 4.83 -11.49
CA THR A 111 10.38 4.13 -12.63
C THR A 111 10.51 2.65 -12.30
N THR A 112 10.33 1.81 -13.31
CA THR A 112 10.38 0.36 -13.16
C THR A 112 11.32 -0.30 -14.16
N THR A 113 11.86 -1.44 -13.77
CA THR A 113 12.59 -2.37 -14.65
C THR A 113 11.87 -3.72 -14.67
N GLU A 114 12.48 -4.75 -15.20
CA GLU A 114 11.93 -6.12 -15.17
C GLU A 114 11.70 -6.62 -13.72
N ASP A 115 12.60 -6.28 -12.81
CA ASP A 115 12.68 -6.84 -11.45
C ASP A 115 12.74 -5.79 -10.33
N GLU A 116 12.75 -4.50 -10.66
CA GLU A 116 12.92 -3.44 -9.67
C GLU A 116 11.94 -2.29 -9.89
N ILE A 117 11.63 -1.61 -8.80
CA ILE A 117 10.78 -0.42 -8.76
C ILE A 117 11.50 0.65 -7.95
N PHE A 118 11.58 1.86 -8.48
CA PHE A 118 12.17 3.03 -7.82
C PHE A 118 11.11 4.11 -7.67
N ILE A 119 10.92 4.61 -6.44
CA ILE A 119 9.89 5.60 -6.14
C ILE A 119 10.52 6.72 -5.32
N LYS A 120 10.48 7.94 -5.86
CA LYS A 120 10.89 9.13 -5.13
C LYS A 120 9.70 9.75 -4.42
N GLY A 121 9.70 9.65 -3.10
CA GLY A 121 8.59 10.09 -2.27
C GLY A 121 8.55 11.61 -2.04
N LYS A 122 7.35 12.11 -1.79
CA LYS A 122 7.06 13.49 -1.38
C LYS A 122 5.96 13.52 -0.32
N PRO A 123 5.79 14.64 0.43
CA PRO A 123 4.91 14.65 1.60
C PRO A 123 3.42 14.60 1.26
N THR A 124 2.99 15.10 0.09
CA THR A 124 1.58 15.21 -0.28
C THR A 124 1.34 14.83 -1.74
N TYR A 125 0.15 14.34 -2.00
CA TYR A 125 -0.30 13.94 -3.32
C TYR A 125 -1.74 14.36 -3.58
N CYS A 126 -2.05 14.70 -4.83
CA CYS A 126 -3.40 14.84 -5.36
C CYS A 126 -3.53 13.96 -6.61
N CYS A 127 -4.76 13.55 -6.90
CA CYS A 127 -5.09 12.83 -8.11
C CYS A 127 -6.44 13.34 -8.61
N GLU A 128 -6.46 13.80 -9.86
CA GLU A 128 -7.68 14.30 -10.53
C GLU A 128 -8.21 13.28 -11.55
N GLN A 129 -7.51 12.17 -11.73
CA GLN A 129 -7.88 11.13 -12.67
C GLN A 129 -8.52 9.95 -11.95
N GLU A 130 -9.38 9.24 -12.66
CA GLU A 130 -9.90 7.96 -12.17
C GLU A 130 -8.83 6.87 -12.21
N LEU A 131 -8.80 6.06 -11.17
CA LEU A 131 -7.90 4.92 -11.05
C LEU A 131 -8.58 3.64 -11.55
N SER A 132 -7.79 2.70 -12.01
CA SER A 132 -8.23 1.35 -12.38
C SER A 132 -7.81 0.33 -11.32
N GLY A 133 -8.73 -0.58 -11.00
CA GLY A 133 -8.42 -1.74 -10.16
C GLY A 133 -7.68 -2.85 -10.89
N HIS A 134 -7.49 -2.76 -12.22
CA HIS A 134 -6.80 -3.77 -13.05
C HIS A 134 -7.28 -5.20 -12.82
N THR A 135 -8.56 -5.39 -12.42
CA THR A 135 -9.14 -6.70 -12.02
C THR A 135 -8.35 -7.43 -10.93
N ASP A 136 -7.55 -6.70 -10.16
CA ASP A 136 -6.68 -7.23 -9.11
C ASP A 136 -7.01 -6.58 -7.75
N HIS A 137 -7.48 -7.40 -6.80
CA HIS A 137 -7.86 -6.95 -5.47
C HIS A 137 -6.73 -6.26 -4.70
N ARG A 138 -5.46 -6.63 -4.94
CA ARG A 138 -4.32 -5.98 -4.27
C ARG A 138 -4.03 -4.60 -4.86
N ILE A 139 -4.30 -4.39 -6.15
CA ILE A 139 -4.23 -3.05 -6.75
C ILE A 139 -5.33 -2.18 -6.15
N VAL A 140 -6.59 -2.65 -6.11
CA VAL A 140 -7.69 -1.89 -5.50
C VAL A 140 -7.38 -1.51 -4.05
N MET A 141 -6.96 -2.47 -3.21
CA MET A 141 -6.62 -2.19 -1.81
C MET A 141 -5.49 -1.16 -1.68
N SER A 142 -4.47 -1.25 -2.53
CA SER A 142 -3.33 -0.33 -2.49
C SER A 142 -3.72 1.07 -2.97
N MET A 143 -4.50 1.16 -4.04
CA MET A 143 -5.03 2.44 -4.54
C MET A 143 -6.00 3.07 -3.54
N THR A 144 -6.79 2.28 -2.80
CA THR A 144 -7.61 2.80 -1.70
C THR A 144 -6.76 3.44 -0.61
N VAL A 145 -5.63 2.82 -0.24
CA VAL A 145 -4.69 3.43 0.73
C VAL A 145 -4.12 4.74 0.17
N ALA A 146 -3.68 4.76 -1.09
CA ALA A 146 -3.16 5.97 -1.73
C ALA A 146 -4.23 7.09 -1.77
N ALA A 147 -5.46 6.75 -2.15
CA ALA A 147 -6.59 7.68 -2.22
C ALA A 147 -6.95 8.27 -0.84
N LEU A 148 -6.98 7.45 0.21
CA LEU A 148 -7.24 7.91 1.59
C LEU A 148 -6.14 8.84 2.14
N CYS A 149 -4.93 8.74 1.61
CA CYS A 149 -3.81 9.61 1.97
C CYS A 149 -3.67 10.81 1.01
N SER A 150 -4.48 10.90 -0.05
CA SER A 150 -4.49 12.01 -1.01
C SER A 150 -5.19 13.25 -0.43
N GLU A 151 -4.79 14.44 -0.92
CA GLU A 151 -5.44 15.71 -0.60
C GLU A 151 -6.79 15.90 -1.35
N THR A 152 -7.03 15.12 -2.40
CA THR A 152 -8.25 15.18 -3.23
C THR A 152 -9.00 13.85 -3.17
N PRO A 153 -10.35 13.87 -3.27
CA PRO A 153 -11.13 12.65 -3.49
C PRO A 153 -10.71 11.96 -4.79
N VAL A 154 -10.67 10.62 -4.77
CA VAL A 154 -10.22 9.80 -5.91
C VAL A 154 -11.24 8.70 -6.17
N THR A 155 -11.63 8.52 -7.43
CA THR A 155 -12.50 7.42 -7.87
C THR A 155 -11.65 6.22 -8.31
N ILE A 156 -12.06 5.02 -7.88
CA ILE A 156 -11.40 3.76 -8.26
C ILE A 156 -12.44 2.88 -8.97
N ASN A 157 -12.21 2.58 -10.23
CA ASN A 157 -13.03 1.70 -11.05
C ASN A 157 -12.62 0.23 -10.90
N GLY A 158 -13.58 -0.71 -11.00
CA GLY A 158 -13.33 -2.14 -10.87
C GLY A 158 -13.10 -2.58 -9.42
N ALA A 159 -13.65 -1.82 -8.46
CA ALA A 159 -13.47 -2.07 -7.03
C ALA A 159 -14.11 -3.38 -6.55
N GLU A 160 -15.06 -3.94 -7.29
CA GLU A 160 -15.75 -5.20 -7.00
C GLU A 160 -14.81 -6.42 -6.95
N CYS A 161 -13.64 -6.35 -7.59
CA CYS A 161 -12.68 -7.45 -7.58
C CYS A 161 -12.13 -7.76 -6.17
N ILE A 162 -12.33 -6.85 -5.22
CA ILE A 162 -11.97 -7.05 -3.82
C ILE A 162 -12.73 -8.20 -3.17
N ASN A 163 -13.93 -8.51 -3.65
CA ASN A 163 -14.77 -9.60 -3.16
C ASN A 163 -14.08 -10.98 -3.27
N LYS A 164 -13.05 -11.08 -4.10
CA LYS A 164 -12.25 -12.30 -4.27
C LYS A 164 -11.49 -12.71 -2.99
N SER A 165 -11.05 -11.72 -2.19
CA SER A 165 -10.16 -11.99 -1.05
C SER A 165 -10.54 -11.28 0.23
N TYR A 166 -11.17 -10.11 0.16
CA TYR A 166 -11.54 -9.32 1.33
C TYR A 166 -12.87 -8.56 1.10
N PRO A 167 -14.02 -9.25 1.10
CA PRO A 167 -15.32 -8.65 0.79
C PRO A 167 -15.69 -7.45 1.68
N ASN A 168 -15.33 -7.47 2.95
CA ASN A 168 -15.67 -6.42 3.92
C ASN A 168 -14.63 -5.29 3.99
N PHE A 169 -13.70 -5.20 3.04
CA PHE A 169 -12.58 -4.23 3.12
C PHE A 169 -13.05 -2.78 3.25
N PHE A 170 -14.04 -2.37 2.47
CA PHE A 170 -14.52 -1.00 2.48
C PHE A 170 -15.30 -0.68 3.76
N GLU A 171 -16.11 -1.62 4.26
CA GLU A 171 -16.78 -1.48 5.54
C GLU A 171 -15.78 -1.37 6.69
N ASP A 172 -14.75 -2.19 6.67
CA ASP A 172 -13.69 -2.13 7.70
C ASP A 172 -12.91 -0.81 7.63
N ILE A 173 -12.61 -0.28 6.44
CA ILE A 173 -12.01 1.05 6.27
C ILE A 173 -12.93 2.14 6.81
N GLN A 174 -14.24 2.08 6.51
CA GLN A 174 -15.22 3.04 7.06
C GLN A 174 -15.29 2.94 8.59
N SER A 175 -15.23 1.74 9.16
CA SER A 175 -15.29 1.51 10.61
C SER A 175 -14.14 2.16 11.38
N ILE A 176 -13.00 2.35 10.74
CA ILE A 176 -11.83 3.05 11.31
C ILE A 176 -11.76 4.54 10.92
N GLY A 177 -12.81 5.07 10.30
CA GLY A 177 -12.95 6.50 9.98
C GLY A 177 -12.57 6.88 8.54
N GLY A 178 -12.28 5.91 7.66
CA GLY A 178 -12.06 6.16 6.24
C GLY A 178 -13.35 6.66 5.56
N ARG A 179 -13.24 7.69 4.73
CA ARG A 179 -14.38 8.23 3.98
C ARG A 179 -14.42 7.56 2.60
N ILE A 180 -15.34 6.63 2.45
CA ILE A 180 -15.55 5.86 1.21
C ILE A 180 -17.03 5.91 0.86
N GLU A 181 -17.31 6.15 -0.41
CA GLU A 181 -18.62 5.99 -1.01
C GLU A 181 -18.52 4.93 -2.10
N VAL A 182 -19.40 3.94 -2.06
CA VAL A 182 -19.52 2.92 -3.11
C VAL A 182 -20.57 3.38 -4.09
N LEU A 183 -20.15 3.68 -5.31
CA LEU A 183 -21.04 4.07 -6.40
C LEU A 183 -21.48 2.81 -7.15
N GLU A 184 -22.78 2.59 -7.27
CA GLU A 184 -23.30 1.53 -8.15
C GLU A 184 -23.17 1.98 -9.62
N PRO A 185 -22.87 1.05 -10.55
CA PRO A 185 -22.71 1.36 -11.97
C PRO A 185 -24.00 1.79 -12.65
#